data_aee754faa7c8008b87018523abe9d8a1
#
_entry.id   aee754faa7c8008b87018523abe9d8a1
#
_cell.length_a   1.000
_cell.length_b   1.000
_cell.length_c   1.000
_cell.angle_alpha   90.00
_cell.angle_beta   90.00
_cell.angle_gamma   90.00
#
_symmetry.space_group_name_H-M   'P 1'
#
loop_
_entity.id
_entity.type
_entity.pdbx_description
1 polymer ?
#
loop_
_entity_poly.entity_id
_entity_poly.type
_entity_poly.pdbx_seq_one_letter_code
_entity_poly.pdbx_strand_id
1 'polypeptide(L)'
;MLTFFYGGTGTGKSYAMMDKIKQAAENGRKVCVIVPDQFTFEYEHMLYNHLGCALFNKGNTEVWSFSRLAADIFRCTKAPEGMGADSTVKTAVMYKVIRLISEREGLLFFDKQAKRASFANTALTMLSELIHSGVTPEILGEILKTAPDNMRDKLTDLFLIYSEYSSELAALG
;
A
#
# COMPACT_ATOMS: atom_id res chain seq x y z
N MET A 1 23.50 -14.08 -2.56
CA MET A 1 22.94 -15.36 -3.11
C MET A 1 21.45 -15.36 -2.82
N LEU A 2 20.61 -15.57 -3.83
CA LEU A 2 19.14 -15.67 -3.72
C LEU A 2 18.78 -17.16 -3.65
N THR A 3 17.87 -17.54 -2.74
CA THR A 3 17.39 -18.91 -2.58
C THR A 3 15.86 -18.91 -2.66
N PHE A 4 15.28 -19.75 -3.51
CA PHE A 4 13.85 -19.96 -3.61
C PHE A 4 13.44 -21.30 -3.01
N PHE A 5 12.37 -21.31 -2.21
CA PHE A 5 11.71 -22.50 -1.71
C PHE A 5 10.39 -22.67 -2.47
N TYR A 6 10.27 -23.69 -3.29
CA TYR A 6 9.06 -23.97 -4.07
C TYR A 6 8.53 -25.40 -3.81
N GLY A 7 7.24 -25.56 -4.00
CA GLY A 7 6.56 -26.85 -3.78
C GLY A 7 5.08 -26.63 -3.43
N GLY A 8 4.30 -27.69 -3.41
CA GLY A 8 2.89 -27.68 -3.00
C GLY A 8 2.69 -27.38 -1.51
N THR A 9 1.44 -27.26 -1.09
CA THR A 9 1.08 -27.11 0.33
C THR A 9 1.54 -28.35 1.12
N GLY A 10 2.06 -28.15 2.32
CA GLY A 10 2.49 -29.27 3.19
C GLY A 10 3.85 -29.91 2.87
N THR A 11 4.59 -29.43 1.86
CA THR A 11 5.89 -30.01 1.44
C THR A 11 7.08 -29.59 2.33
N GLY A 12 6.85 -28.95 3.46
CA GLY A 12 7.92 -28.58 4.39
C GLY A 12 8.72 -27.32 4.04
N LYS A 13 8.27 -26.48 3.10
CA LYS A 13 8.95 -25.24 2.71
C LYS A 13 9.25 -24.32 3.90
N SER A 14 8.27 -24.15 4.78
CA SER A 14 8.41 -23.29 5.96
C SER A 14 9.43 -23.85 6.93
N TYR A 15 9.50 -25.15 7.12
CA TYR A 15 10.53 -25.79 7.95
C TYR A 15 11.93 -25.59 7.35
N ALA A 16 12.10 -25.83 6.07
CA ALA A 16 13.37 -25.61 5.38
C ALA A 16 13.84 -24.17 5.44
N MET A 17 12.92 -23.21 5.41
CA MET A 17 13.21 -21.80 5.61
C MET A 17 13.64 -21.53 7.07
N MET A 18 12.90 -22.06 8.05
CA MET A 18 13.22 -21.91 9.48
C MET A 18 14.59 -22.49 9.83
N ASP A 19 14.97 -23.63 9.26
CA ASP A 19 16.31 -24.21 9.45
C ASP A 19 17.43 -23.29 8.91
N LYS A 20 17.20 -22.65 7.76
CA LYS A 20 18.17 -21.66 7.24
C LYS A 20 18.25 -20.41 8.11
N ILE A 21 17.14 -19.94 8.64
CA ILE A 21 17.10 -18.82 9.59
C ILE A 21 17.89 -19.19 10.84
N LYS A 22 17.67 -20.40 11.38
CA LYS A 22 18.40 -20.92 12.54
C LYS A 22 19.90 -20.95 12.30
N GLN A 23 20.34 -21.54 11.18
CA GLN A 23 21.77 -21.58 10.81
C GLN A 23 22.38 -20.18 10.70
N ALA A 24 21.63 -19.21 10.14
CA ALA A 24 22.09 -17.84 10.03
C ALA A 24 22.22 -17.17 11.41
N ALA A 25 21.24 -17.38 12.29
CA ALA A 25 21.24 -16.86 13.67
C ALA A 25 22.37 -17.48 14.53
N GLU A 26 22.61 -18.78 14.40
CA GLU A 26 23.71 -19.49 15.05
C GLU A 26 25.08 -18.95 14.63
N ASN A 27 25.21 -18.54 13.37
CA ASN A 27 26.41 -17.88 12.83
C ASN A 27 26.50 -16.38 13.17
N GLY A 28 25.62 -15.87 14.05
CA GLY A 28 25.64 -14.48 14.51
C GLY A 28 25.16 -13.46 13.46
N ARG A 29 24.52 -13.91 12.39
CA ARG A 29 23.97 -13.01 11.37
C ARG A 29 22.64 -12.40 11.85
N LYS A 30 22.43 -11.13 11.52
CA LYS A 30 21.12 -10.52 11.66
C LYS A 30 20.19 -11.05 10.57
N VAL A 31 19.01 -11.49 10.98
CA VAL A 31 17.97 -12.04 10.09
C VAL A 31 16.70 -11.22 10.25
N CYS A 32 16.18 -10.70 9.16
CA CYS A 32 14.88 -10.07 9.11
C CYS A 32 13.93 -10.96 8.31
N VAL A 33 12.86 -11.40 8.95
CA VAL A 33 11.79 -12.20 8.31
C VAL A 33 10.64 -11.28 7.99
N ILE A 34 10.33 -11.08 6.71
CA ILE A 34 9.23 -10.23 6.27
C ILE A 34 8.01 -11.10 5.96
N VAL A 35 6.90 -10.77 6.62
CA VAL A 35 5.63 -11.48 6.47
C VAL A 35 4.47 -10.48 6.30
N PRO A 36 3.30 -10.90 5.79
CA PRO A 36 2.09 -10.07 5.83
C PRO A 36 1.74 -9.67 7.26
N ASP A 37 1.20 -8.46 7.45
CA ASP A 37 0.91 -7.86 8.77
C ASP A 37 0.15 -8.81 9.72
N GLN A 38 -0.85 -9.53 9.20
CA GLN A 38 -1.68 -10.44 9.96
C GLN A 38 -0.95 -11.68 10.51
N PHE A 39 0.22 -12.01 9.96
CA PHE A 39 0.98 -13.21 10.34
C PHE A 39 2.20 -12.92 11.21
N THR A 40 2.46 -11.68 11.57
CA THR A 40 3.67 -11.31 12.34
C THR A 40 3.75 -12.06 13.67
N PHE A 41 2.68 -12.10 14.44
CA PHE A 41 2.63 -12.79 15.73
C PHE A 41 2.82 -14.31 15.58
N GLU A 42 2.16 -14.91 14.57
CA GLU A 42 2.28 -16.35 14.32
C GLU A 42 3.72 -16.74 13.97
N TYR A 43 4.37 -15.96 13.10
CA TYR A 43 5.76 -16.21 12.72
C TYR A 43 6.75 -15.92 13.85
N GLU A 44 6.52 -14.91 14.69
CA GLU A 44 7.31 -14.70 15.91
C GLU A 44 7.25 -15.93 16.83
N HIS A 45 6.05 -16.46 17.05
CA HIS A 45 5.85 -17.66 17.86
C HIS A 45 6.49 -18.92 17.23
N MET A 46 6.36 -19.10 15.92
CA MET A 46 7.02 -20.18 15.20
C MET A 46 8.54 -20.11 15.29
N LEU A 47 9.12 -18.92 15.11
CA LEU A 47 10.57 -18.69 15.23
C LEU A 47 11.04 -18.93 16.64
N TYR A 48 10.33 -18.43 17.65
CA TYR A 48 10.67 -18.67 19.05
C TYR A 48 10.74 -20.16 19.36
N ASN A 49 9.77 -20.93 18.92
CA ASN A 49 9.73 -22.39 19.14
C ASN A 49 10.84 -23.13 18.37
N HIS A 50 11.18 -22.68 17.18
CA HIS A 50 12.17 -23.33 16.33
C HIS A 50 13.63 -22.98 16.70
N LEU A 51 13.89 -21.71 17.03
CA LEU A 51 15.19 -21.21 17.42
C LEU A 51 15.53 -21.56 18.87
N GLY A 52 14.52 -21.64 19.72
CA GLY A 52 14.66 -21.73 21.17
C GLY A 52 14.97 -20.37 21.82
N CYS A 53 14.63 -20.27 23.11
CA CYS A 53 14.72 -19.04 23.89
C CYS A 53 16.10 -18.37 23.83
N ALA A 54 17.17 -19.15 23.90
CA ALA A 54 18.55 -18.63 23.95
C ALA A 54 18.98 -17.94 22.65
N LEU A 55 18.57 -18.44 21.49
CA LEU A 55 18.92 -17.87 20.19
C LEU A 55 18.01 -16.69 19.84
N PHE A 56 16.71 -16.83 20.13
CA PHE A 56 15.74 -15.79 19.86
C PHE A 56 16.02 -14.51 20.68
N ASN A 57 16.35 -14.66 21.97
CA ASN A 57 16.66 -13.53 22.85
C ASN A 57 18.01 -12.84 22.57
N LYS A 58 18.87 -13.39 21.70
CA LYS A 58 20.07 -12.68 21.22
C LYS A 58 19.74 -11.46 20.35
N GLY A 59 18.48 -11.27 19.95
CA GLY A 59 18.02 -10.12 19.19
C GLY A 59 18.53 -10.05 17.74
N ASN A 60 19.07 -11.16 17.23
CA ASN A 60 19.59 -11.21 15.86
C ASN A 60 18.52 -11.61 14.82
N THR A 61 17.32 -11.99 15.27
CA THR A 61 16.22 -12.41 14.38
C THR A 61 14.97 -11.61 14.71
N GLU A 62 14.45 -10.91 13.75
CA GLU A 62 13.27 -10.06 13.89
C GLU A 62 12.23 -10.42 12.83
N VAL A 63 10.94 -10.37 13.21
CA VAL A 63 9.82 -10.52 12.27
C VAL A 63 9.23 -9.15 12.00
N TRP A 64 9.11 -8.84 10.74
CA TRP A 64 8.64 -7.55 10.26
C TRP A 64 7.50 -7.73 9.26
N SER A 65 6.57 -6.80 9.25
CA SER A 65 5.70 -6.58 8.10
C SER A 65 6.27 -5.48 7.22
N PHE A 66 5.76 -5.35 6.00
CA PHE A 66 6.13 -4.21 5.14
C PHE A 66 5.76 -2.88 5.79
N SER A 67 4.61 -2.80 6.46
CA SER A 67 4.17 -1.59 7.18
C SER A 67 5.13 -1.22 8.30
N ARG A 68 5.55 -2.20 9.11
CA ARG A 68 6.52 -2.00 10.19
C ARG A 68 7.90 -1.63 9.64
N LEU A 69 8.35 -2.29 8.58
CA LEU A 69 9.62 -1.98 7.91
C LEU A 69 9.61 -0.54 7.38
N ALA A 70 8.54 -0.13 6.71
CA ALA A 70 8.40 1.23 6.21
C ALA A 70 8.44 2.27 7.36
N ALA A 71 7.69 2.02 8.43
CA ALA A 71 7.67 2.90 9.61
C ALA A 71 9.07 3.04 10.25
N ASP A 72 9.85 1.96 10.32
CA ASP A 72 11.19 1.99 10.89
C ASP A 72 12.19 2.72 9.97
N ILE A 73 12.09 2.50 8.66
CA ILE A 73 12.87 3.26 7.68
C ILE A 73 12.57 4.76 7.80
N PHE A 74 11.29 5.15 7.86
CA PHE A 74 10.91 6.56 8.02
C PHE A 74 11.33 7.16 9.36
N ARG A 75 11.42 6.36 10.41
CA ARG A 75 11.96 6.81 11.70
C ARG A 75 13.47 7.05 11.65
N CYS A 76 14.22 6.24 10.89
CA CYS A 76 15.68 6.36 10.73
C CYS A 76 16.08 7.37 9.65
N THR A 77 15.25 7.55 8.63
CA THR A 77 15.39 8.55 7.58
C THR A 77 14.35 9.65 7.85
N LYS A 78 14.62 10.88 7.50
CA LYS A 78 13.55 11.89 7.57
C LYS A 78 12.38 11.39 6.71
N ALA A 79 11.21 11.20 7.34
CA ALA A 79 9.99 10.93 6.60
C ALA A 79 9.78 12.02 5.56
N PRO A 80 9.18 11.72 4.38
CA PRO A 80 8.72 12.75 3.48
C PRO A 80 7.89 13.79 4.27
N GLU A 81 8.08 15.05 4.00
CA GLU A 81 7.28 16.10 4.62
C GLU A 81 5.81 15.85 4.29
N GLY A 82 4.98 15.82 5.32
CA GLY A 82 3.56 15.55 5.22
C GLY A 82 3.11 14.41 6.15
N MET A 83 2.02 14.61 6.83
CA MET A 83 1.41 13.59 7.68
C MET A 83 0.66 12.60 6.79
N GLY A 84 0.97 11.31 6.88
CA GLY A 84 0.23 10.27 6.15
C GLY A 84 -1.27 10.37 6.49
N ALA A 85 -2.09 10.78 5.53
CA ALA A 85 -3.52 10.90 5.75
C ALA A 85 -4.13 9.53 6.08
N ASP A 86 -4.86 9.47 7.19
CA ASP A 86 -5.68 8.32 7.56
C ASP A 86 -6.76 8.05 6.49
N SER A 87 -7.25 6.82 6.44
CA SER A 87 -8.32 6.40 5.52
C SER A 87 -9.58 7.26 5.66
N THR A 88 -9.90 7.67 6.87
CA THR A 88 -11.04 8.55 7.17
C THR A 88 -10.86 9.93 6.55
N VAL A 89 -9.67 10.52 6.72
CA VAL A 89 -9.32 11.81 6.13
C VAL A 89 -9.35 11.73 4.60
N LYS A 90 -8.75 10.69 4.02
CA LYS A 90 -8.78 10.45 2.57
C LYS A 90 -10.21 10.37 2.03
N THR A 91 -11.09 9.67 2.72
CA THR A 91 -12.51 9.55 2.34
C THR A 91 -13.23 10.90 2.44
N ALA A 92 -13.00 11.66 3.51
CA ALA A 92 -13.60 12.97 3.68
C ALA A 92 -13.16 13.98 2.61
N VAL A 93 -11.86 13.99 2.28
CA VAL A 93 -11.31 14.83 1.21
C VAL A 93 -11.91 14.41 -0.14
N MET A 94 -11.99 13.12 -0.43
CA MET A 94 -12.58 12.64 -1.68
C MET A 94 -14.05 13.04 -1.79
N TYR A 95 -14.82 12.93 -0.71
CA TYR A 95 -16.22 13.38 -0.70
C TYR A 95 -16.32 14.87 -0.96
N LYS A 96 -15.47 15.71 -0.34
CA LYS A 96 -15.40 17.16 -0.60
C LYS A 96 -15.09 17.44 -2.07
N VAL A 97 -14.10 16.77 -2.64
CA VAL A 97 -13.67 16.94 -4.04
C VAL A 97 -14.80 16.59 -5.01
N ILE A 98 -15.43 15.44 -4.85
CA ILE A 98 -16.55 15.02 -5.71
C ILE A 98 -17.69 16.06 -5.66
N ARG A 99 -18.00 16.56 -4.46
CA ARG A 99 -19.03 17.58 -4.29
C ARG A 99 -18.64 18.88 -4.99
N LEU A 100 -17.41 19.35 -4.82
CA LEU A 100 -16.92 20.56 -5.47
C LEU A 100 -16.98 20.47 -7.00
N ILE A 101 -16.53 19.36 -7.57
CA ILE A 101 -16.58 19.15 -9.03
C ILE A 101 -18.03 19.09 -9.50
N SER A 102 -18.91 18.38 -8.78
CA SER A 102 -20.32 18.27 -9.15
C SER A 102 -21.05 19.63 -9.12
N GLU A 103 -20.66 20.52 -8.22
CA GLU A 103 -21.25 21.87 -8.11
C GLU A 103 -20.68 22.85 -9.17
N ARG A 104 -19.43 22.68 -9.61
CA ARG A 104 -18.76 23.60 -10.55
C ARG A 104 -18.98 23.22 -12.02
N GLU A 105 -18.60 22.01 -12.38
CA GLU A 105 -18.48 21.57 -13.78
C GLU A 105 -19.39 20.38 -14.08
N GLY A 106 -19.75 19.63 -13.04
CA GLY A 106 -20.43 18.34 -13.17
C GLY A 106 -19.48 17.24 -13.61
N LEU A 107 -19.94 16.01 -13.53
CA LEU A 107 -19.24 14.82 -14.02
C LEU A 107 -20.02 14.27 -15.23
N LEU A 108 -19.28 13.88 -16.27
CA LEU A 108 -19.88 13.39 -17.51
C LEU A 108 -20.32 11.93 -17.38
N PHE A 109 -19.41 11.07 -16.97
CA PHE A 109 -19.65 9.63 -16.85
C PHE A 109 -20.19 9.24 -15.47
N PHE A 110 -19.67 9.85 -14.41
CA PHE A 110 -20.01 9.52 -13.02
C PHE A 110 -21.11 10.38 -12.38
N ASP A 111 -21.83 11.23 -13.14
CA ASP A 111 -22.85 12.16 -12.60
C ASP A 111 -23.87 11.46 -11.67
N LYS A 112 -24.39 10.31 -12.08
CA LYS A 112 -25.37 9.56 -11.28
C LYS A 112 -24.76 8.91 -10.05
N GLN A 113 -23.53 8.43 -10.16
CA GLN A 113 -22.78 7.78 -9.07
C GLN A 113 -22.32 8.78 -8.03
N ALA A 114 -21.89 9.96 -8.46
CA ALA A 114 -21.40 11.04 -7.60
C ALA A 114 -22.44 11.53 -6.57
N LYS A 115 -23.73 11.34 -6.87
CA LYS A 115 -24.84 11.65 -5.96
C LYS A 115 -24.95 10.69 -4.77
N ARG A 116 -24.21 9.57 -4.80
CA ARG A 116 -24.22 8.56 -3.73
C ARG A 116 -23.01 8.75 -2.83
N ALA A 117 -23.20 8.76 -1.51
CA ALA A 117 -22.11 8.89 -0.56
C ALA A 117 -21.06 7.77 -0.69
N SER A 118 -21.46 6.55 -1.09
CA SER A 118 -20.55 5.42 -1.31
C SER A 118 -19.59 5.61 -2.48
N PHE A 119 -19.88 6.56 -3.39
CA PHE A 119 -19.02 6.78 -4.56
C PHE A 119 -17.61 7.30 -4.17
N ALA A 120 -17.50 8.05 -3.07
CA ALA A 120 -16.20 8.49 -2.58
C ALA A 120 -15.22 7.34 -2.34
N ASN A 121 -15.69 6.25 -1.75
CA ASN A 121 -14.86 5.05 -1.55
C ASN A 121 -14.51 4.37 -2.88
N THR A 122 -15.45 4.31 -3.82
CA THR A 122 -15.19 3.76 -5.16
C THR A 122 -14.16 4.59 -5.91
N ALA A 123 -14.28 5.92 -5.87
CA ALA A 123 -13.31 6.83 -6.48
C ALA A 123 -11.93 6.68 -5.85
N LEU A 124 -11.83 6.58 -4.51
CA LEU A 124 -10.57 6.30 -3.82
C LEU A 124 -9.93 4.99 -4.27
N THR A 125 -10.71 3.93 -4.42
CA THR A 125 -10.20 2.65 -4.91
C THR A 125 -9.62 2.80 -6.32
N MET A 126 -10.36 3.44 -7.23
CA MET A 126 -9.87 3.68 -8.60
C MET A 126 -8.59 4.53 -8.62
N LEU A 127 -8.53 5.59 -7.81
CA LEU A 127 -7.33 6.42 -7.71
C LEU A 127 -6.15 5.63 -7.12
N SER A 128 -6.41 4.81 -6.10
CA SER A 128 -5.37 3.96 -5.50
C SER A 128 -4.76 2.99 -6.52
N GLU A 129 -5.56 2.42 -7.39
CA GLU A 129 -5.08 1.56 -8.49
C GLU A 129 -4.20 2.33 -9.48
N LEU A 130 -4.58 3.56 -9.84
CA LEU A 130 -3.76 4.43 -10.69
C LEU A 130 -2.42 4.77 -10.01
N ILE A 131 -2.45 5.17 -8.75
CA ILE A 131 -1.26 5.49 -7.97
C ILE A 131 -0.32 4.29 -7.87
N HIS A 132 -0.84 3.10 -7.53
CA HIS A 132 -0.05 1.87 -7.44
C HIS A 132 0.54 1.45 -8.80
N SER A 133 -0.12 1.83 -9.89
CA SER A 133 0.37 1.61 -11.25
C SER A 133 1.37 2.69 -11.73
N GLY A 134 1.71 3.65 -10.87
CA GLY A 134 2.62 4.75 -11.21
C GLY A 134 2.01 5.81 -12.15
N VAL A 135 0.68 5.81 -12.30
CA VAL A 135 -0.02 6.80 -13.13
C VAL A 135 -0.26 8.05 -12.29
N THR A 136 0.40 9.15 -12.65
CA THR A 136 0.17 10.48 -12.05
C THR A 136 -0.95 11.24 -12.79
N PRO A 137 -1.47 12.36 -12.25
CA PRO A 137 -2.42 13.20 -12.98
C PRO A 137 -1.91 13.64 -14.35
N GLU A 138 -0.62 13.97 -14.46
CA GLU A 138 0.00 14.40 -15.73
C GLU A 138 -0.01 13.26 -16.76
N ILE A 139 0.38 12.05 -16.34
CA ILE A 139 0.35 10.85 -17.21
C ILE A 139 -1.08 10.55 -17.64
N LEU A 140 -2.06 10.65 -16.72
CA LEU A 140 -3.46 10.45 -17.03
C LEU A 140 -3.97 11.50 -18.04
N GLY A 141 -3.53 12.75 -17.93
CA GLY A 141 -3.81 13.81 -18.89
C GLY A 141 -3.24 13.53 -20.29
N GLU A 142 -2.05 12.92 -20.39
CA GLU A 142 -1.50 12.50 -21.69
C GLU A 142 -2.28 11.31 -22.29
N ILE A 143 -2.65 10.34 -21.47
CA ILE A 143 -3.50 9.22 -21.90
C ILE A 143 -4.84 9.71 -22.44
N LEU A 144 -5.43 10.72 -21.78
CA LEU A 144 -6.70 11.30 -22.17
C LEU A 144 -6.68 11.88 -23.59
N LYS A 145 -5.55 12.47 -24.04
CA LYS A 145 -5.42 13.03 -25.39
C LYS A 145 -5.56 11.98 -26.50
N THR A 146 -5.19 10.75 -26.22
CA THR A 146 -5.22 9.63 -27.16
C THR A 146 -6.32 8.62 -26.87
N ALA A 147 -7.17 8.93 -25.88
CA ALA A 147 -8.22 8.03 -25.42
C ALA A 147 -9.31 7.82 -26.49
N PRO A 148 -9.78 6.59 -26.68
CA PRO A 148 -10.91 6.31 -27.56
C PRO A 148 -12.19 6.96 -27.01
N ASP A 149 -13.10 7.33 -27.91
CA ASP A 149 -14.29 8.13 -27.56
C ASP A 149 -15.16 7.47 -26.48
N ASN A 150 -15.28 6.15 -26.50
CA ASN A 150 -16.05 5.39 -25.50
C ASN A 150 -15.48 5.41 -24.08
N MET A 151 -14.22 5.83 -23.90
CA MET A 151 -13.58 5.96 -22.59
C MET A 151 -13.29 7.40 -22.20
N ARG A 152 -13.44 8.33 -23.12
CA ARG A 152 -13.04 9.74 -22.94
C ARG A 152 -13.72 10.38 -21.74
N ASP A 153 -15.03 10.30 -21.64
CA ASP A 153 -15.81 10.90 -20.54
C ASP A 153 -15.39 10.33 -19.18
N LYS A 154 -15.20 9.01 -19.10
CA LYS A 154 -14.75 8.35 -17.88
C LYS A 154 -13.35 8.79 -17.47
N LEU A 155 -12.44 8.89 -18.43
CA LEU A 155 -11.04 9.31 -18.15
C LEU A 155 -10.99 10.81 -17.81
N THR A 156 -11.85 11.63 -18.44
CA THR A 156 -11.98 13.06 -18.09
C THR A 156 -12.40 13.22 -16.63
N ASP A 157 -13.44 12.53 -16.21
CA ASP A 157 -13.90 12.58 -14.82
C ASP A 157 -12.82 12.09 -13.84
N LEU A 158 -12.13 11.00 -14.17
CA LEU A 158 -11.02 10.49 -13.34
C LEU A 158 -9.88 11.49 -13.26
N PHE A 159 -9.53 12.16 -14.36
CA PHE A 159 -8.50 13.18 -14.39
C PHE A 159 -8.88 14.38 -13.50
N LEU A 160 -10.11 14.87 -13.61
CA LEU A 160 -10.61 15.97 -12.78
C LEU A 160 -10.58 15.60 -11.29
N ILE A 161 -11.12 14.42 -10.94
CA ILE A 161 -11.15 13.94 -9.56
C ILE A 161 -9.73 13.78 -9.03
N TYR A 162 -8.82 13.19 -9.80
CA TYR A 162 -7.44 12.94 -9.37
C TYR A 162 -6.67 14.25 -9.16
N SER A 163 -6.77 15.17 -10.10
CA SER A 163 -6.07 16.47 -10.03
C SER A 163 -6.54 17.29 -8.82
N GLU A 164 -7.85 17.41 -8.62
CA GLU A 164 -8.42 18.16 -7.50
C GLU A 164 -8.11 17.45 -6.15
N TYR A 165 -8.19 16.11 -6.10
CA TYR A 165 -7.86 15.35 -4.91
C TYR A 165 -6.40 15.51 -4.51
N SER A 166 -5.48 15.47 -5.48
CA SER A 166 -4.04 15.68 -5.21
C SER A 166 -3.76 17.08 -4.70
N SER A 167 -4.44 18.08 -5.26
CA SER A 167 -4.33 19.48 -4.83
C SER A 167 -4.85 19.69 -3.40
N GLU A 168 -6.01 19.12 -3.07
CA GLU A 168 -6.60 19.22 -1.74
C GLU A 168 -5.75 18.48 -0.68
N LEU A 169 -5.17 17.34 -1.01
CA LEU A 169 -4.24 16.66 -0.10
C LEU A 169 -2.97 17.46 0.13
N ALA A 170 -2.40 18.05 -0.92
CA ALA A 170 -1.21 18.88 -0.79
C ALA A 170 -1.46 20.15 0.06
N ALA A 171 -2.68 20.67 0.05
CA ALA A 171 -3.06 21.82 0.87
C ALA A 171 -3.22 21.48 2.37
N LEU A 172 -3.36 20.20 2.71
CA LEU A 172 -3.45 19.74 4.11
C LEU A 172 -2.08 19.48 4.76
N GLY A 173 -0.97 19.51 4.00
CA GLY A 173 0.40 19.32 4.47
C GLY A 173 0.85 17.88 4.35
#